data_4ee877cb606b964d1c25826702f0cf53
#
_entry.id   4ee877cb606b964d1c25826702f0cf53
#
_cell.length_a   1.000
_cell.length_b   1.000
_cell.length_c   1.000
_cell.angle_alpha   90.00
_cell.angle_beta   90.00
_cell.angle_gamma   90.00
#
_symmetry.space_group_name_H-M   'P 1'
#
loop_
_entity.id
_entity.type
_entity.pdbx_description
1 polymer ?
#
loop_
_entity_poly.entity_id
_entity_poly.type
_entity_poly.pdbx_seq_one_letter_code
_entity_poly.pdbx_strand_id
1 'polypeptide(L)'
;MYLQNILNKYAPRSLDGYTLNIILLKENLQKWASTCYISILNSGSRAKGTAISLASDVDYLISLSSDCDTNNGGGLKGIYESLGSYLSANYSSVRKQNVSFRIKLSDLEVDITPARKQSGNTNDHSIYLSKLGTWRQTNIQKHITDISGSGRLNEIKLLKIWRELNKLDFPSIYLEYLTLSILSGKSKDSSKLGDNFWYLLNELAKDTSNPFDSKIVDPANSNNILSDLLTANEKKSIISKAKISVGQQYWENIVW
;
A
#
# COMPACT_ATOMS: atom_id res chain seq x y z
N MET A 1 24.14 11.43 6.38
CA MET A 1 23.62 12.70 5.84
C MET A 1 22.92 12.54 4.49
N TYR A 2 23.53 11.89 3.46
CA TYR A 2 22.93 11.76 2.11
C TYR A 2 21.53 11.09 2.07
N LEU A 3 21.39 9.89 2.65
CA LEU A 3 20.10 9.17 2.65
C LEU A 3 18.97 9.93 3.35
N GLN A 4 19.29 10.75 4.37
CA GLN A 4 18.28 11.61 4.99
C GLN A 4 17.83 12.73 4.04
N ASN A 5 18.73 13.27 3.23
CA ASN A 5 18.38 14.25 2.20
C ASN A 5 17.48 13.61 1.11
N ILE A 6 17.73 12.37 0.74
CA ILE A 6 16.87 11.61 -0.17
C ILE A 6 15.47 11.43 0.41
N LEU A 7 15.34 11.04 1.68
CA LEU A 7 14.04 10.94 2.35
C LEU A 7 13.28 12.28 2.36
N ASN A 8 13.98 13.38 2.60
CA ASN A 8 13.40 14.72 2.56
C ASN A 8 12.98 15.12 1.14
N LYS A 9 13.85 14.88 0.13
CA LYS A 9 13.58 15.13 -1.29
C LYS A 9 12.31 14.44 -1.78
N TYR A 10 12.09 13.22 -1.34
CA TYR A 10 10.94 12.40 -1.73
C TYR A 10 9.84 12.33 -0.66
N ALA A 11 9.81 13.31 0.26
CA ALA A 11 8.70 13.42 1.20
C ALA A 11 7.35 13.58 0.46
N PRO A 12 6.27 12.97 0.96
CA PRO A 12 4.95 13.09 0.33
C PRO A 12 4.48 14.55 0.37
N ARG A 13 3.81 15.00 -0.69
CA ARG A 13 3.25 16.37 -0.73
C ARG A 13 2.23 16.59 0.39
N SER A 14 2.08 17.85 0.85
CA SER A 14 1.01 18.25 1.75
C SER A 14 -0.36 18.07 1.07
N LEU A 15 -1.37 17.78 1.89
CA LEU A 15 -2.77 17.71 1.47
C LEU A 15 -3.57 18.96 1.83
N ASP A 16 -2.96 19.98 2.40
CA ASP A 16 -3.66 21.18 2.91
C ASP A 16 -4.47 21.87 1.81
N GLY A 17 -3.91 21.97 0.60
CA GLY A 17 -4.62 22.55 -0.55
C GLY A 17 -5.81 21.74 -1.08
N TYR A 18 -6.00 20.50 -0.59
CA TYR A 18 -7.09 19.61 -1.03
C TYR A 18 -8.16 19.39 0.03
N THR A 19 -8.05 20.06 1.18
CA THR A 19 -8.92 19.82 2.34
C THR A 19 -10.41 19.89 1.99
N LEU A 20 -10.86 20.92 1.29
CA LEU A 20 -12.26 21.05 0.90
C LEU A 20 -12.71 19.94 -0.06
N ASN A 21 -11.89 19.63 -1.05
CA ASN A 21 -12.18 18.55 -2.02
C ASN A 21 -12.28 17.18 -1.32
N ILE A 22 -11.43 16.93 -0.34
CA ILE A 22 -11.44 15.70 0.46
C ILE A 22 -12.69 15.63 1.35
N ILE A 23 -13.10 16.74 1.96
CA ILE A 23 -14.34 16.82 2.76
C ILE A 23 -15.54 16.49 1.88
N LEU A 24 -15.68 17.18 0.74
CA LEU A 24 -16.77 16.95 -0.21
C LEU A 24 -16.79 15.50 -0.73
N LEU A 25 -15.63 14.94 -1.04
CA LEU A 25 -15.54 13.53 -1.42
C LEU A 25 -16.09 12.63 -0.31
N LYS A 26 -15.67 12.83 0.93
CA LYS A 26 -16.13 12.00 2.06
C LYS A 26 -17.64 12.11 2.28
N GLU A 27 -18.21 13.31 2.18
CA GLU A 27 -19.65 13.52 2.24
C GLU A 27 -20.40 12.79 1.12
N ASN A 28 -19.88 12.85 -0.11
CA ASN A 28 -20.47 12.15 -1.26
C ASN A 28 -20.41 10.62 -1.06
N LEU A 29 -19.29 10.10 -0.55
CA LEU A 29 -19.16 8.68 -0.27
C LEU A 29 -20.07 8.22 0.86
N GLN A 30 -20.30 9.06 1.88
CA GLN A 30 -21.25 8.79 2.95
C GLN A 30 -22.70 8.77 2.40
N LYS A 31 -23.06 9.70 1.53
CA LYS A 31 -24.36 9.69 0.84
C LYS A 31 -24.56 8.43 0.00
N TRP A 32 -23.54 8.02 -0.77
CA TRP A 32 -23.58 6.78 -1.52
C TRP A 32 -23.80 5.54 -0.62
N ALA A 33 -23.04 5.45 0.48
CA ALA A 33 -23.15 4.31 1.40
C ALA A 33 -24.47 4.30 2.19
N SER A 34 -25.12 5.45 2.36
CA SER A 34 -26.44 5.58 3.01
C SER A 34 -26.51 4.86 4.36
N THR A 35 -27.48 4.01 4.56
CA THR A 35 -27.69 3.21 5.81
C THR A 35 -26.59 2.17 6.06
N CYS A 36 -25.84 1.79 5.03
CA CYS A 36 -24.69 0.89 5.17
C CYS A 36 -23.43 1.57 5.74
N TYR A 37 -23.39 2.89 5.81
CA TYR A 37 -22.19 3.62 6.19
C TYR A 37 -21.77 3.37 7.64
N ILE A 38 -20.51 3.03 7.85
CA ILE A 38 -19.88 2.99 9.17
C ILE A 38 -18.86 4.12 9.28
N SER A 39 -17.85 4.13 8.41
CA SER A 39 -16.76 5.11 8.46
C SER A 39 -15.95 5.13 7.17
N ILE A 40 -15.16 6.20 6.99
CA ILE A 40 -14.11 6.27 5.99
C ILE A 40 -12.77 6.28 6.70
N LEU A 41 -11.96 5.27 6.42
CA LEU A 41 -10.67 5.04 7.04
C LEU A 41 -9.55 5.46 6.09
N ASN A 42 -8.57 6.20 6.58
CA ASN A 42 -7.32 6.40 5.86
C ASN A 42 -6.62 5.05 5.73
N SER A 43 -6.09 4.74 4.56
CA SER A 43 -5.39 3.49 4.29
C SER A 43 -4.12 3.74 3.49
N GLY A 44 -3.53 2.69 2.93
CA GLY A 44 -2.37 2.78 2.07
C GLY A 44 -1.11 3.33 2.74
N SER A 45 -0.24 3.90 1.91
CA SER A 45 1.10 4.30 2.33
C SER A 45 1.10 5.50 3.29
N ARG A 46 0.16 6.44 3.12
CA ARG A 46 0.05 7.62 3.99
C ARG A 46 -0.35 7.23 5.41
N ALA A 47 -1.34 6.38 5.57
CA ALA A 47 -1.79 5.91 6.87
C ALA A 47 -0.71 5.11 7.61
N LYS A 48 0.13 4.36 6.87
CA LYS A 48 1.26 3.60 7.41
C LYS A 48 2.51 4.44 7.69
N GLY A 49 2.55 5.70 7.24
CA GLY A 49 3.73 6.56 7.36
C GLY A 49 4.84 6.23 6.36
N THR A 50 4.56 5.46 5.31
CA THR A 50 5.53 5.01 4.30
C THR A 50 5.36 5.67 2.93
N ALA A 51 4.57 6.75 2.84
CA ALA A 51 4.35 7.48 1.60
C ALA A 51 5.63 8.21 1.15
N ILE A 52 5.81 8.26 -0.19
CA ILE A 52 6.86 9.01 -0.87
C ILE A 52 6.25 9.80 -2.03
N SER A 53 6.84 10.91 -2.45
CA SER A 53 6.28 11.76 -3.52
C SER A 53 6.23 11.08 -4.88
N LEU A 54 7.08 10.09 -5.14
CA LEU A 54 7.10 9.32 -6.39
C LEU A 54 5.88 8.39 -6.56
N ALA A 55 5.21 8.03 -5.46
CA ALA A 55 4.04 7.13 -5.44
C ALA A 55 3.15 7.46 -4.23
N SER A 56 2.53 8.65 -4.24
CA SER A 56 1.79 9.18 -3.09
C SER A 56 0.33 9.47 -3.40
N ASP A 57 -0.40 8.43 -3.76
CA ASP A 57 -1.86 8.50 -3.82
C ASP A 57 -2.45 8.64 -2.42
N VAL A 58 -3.67 9.09 -2.34
CA VAL A 58 -4.47 9.04 -1.12
C VAL A 58 -5.37 7.81 -1.19
N ASP A 59 -5.31 6.97 -0.18
CA ASP A 59 -6.09 5.75 -0.13
C ASP A 59 -7.16 5.86 0.96
N TYR A 60 -8.42 5.62 0.59
CA TYR A 60 -9.54 5.50 1.51
C TYR A 60 -10.17 4.11 1.42
N LEU A 61 -10.48 3.54 2.59
CA LEU A 61 -11.35 2.39 2.71
C LEU A 61 -12.69 2.84 3.29
N ILE A 62 -13.77 2.60 2.56
CA ILE A 62 -15.12 2.84 3.09
C ILE A 62 -15.58 1.58 3.78
N SER A 63 -15.72 1.67 5.11
CA SER A 63 -16.27 0.60 5.93
C SER A 63 -17.79 0.64 5.88
N LEU A 64 -18.38 -0.45 5.44
CA LEU A 64 -19.82 -0.68 5.36
C LEU A 64 -20.23 -1.73 6.37
N SER A 65 -21.49 -1.70 6.82
CA SER A 65 -22.04 -2.67 7.78
C SER A 65 -21.97 -4.11 7.26
N SER A 66 -21.94 -5.07 8.17
CA SER A 66 -21.83 -6.50 7.86
C SER A 66 -23.04 -7.05 7.09
N ASP A 67 -24.18 -6.44 7.28
CA ASP A 67 -25.46 -6.73 6.61
C ASP A 67 -25.67 -5.92 5.34
N CYS A 68 -24.70 -5.05 5.00
CA CYS A 68 -24.81 -4.25 3.78
C CYS A 68 -24.86 -5.14 2.55
N ASP A 69 -25.94 -4.99 1.82
CA ASP A 69 -26.10 -5.52 0.47
C ASP A 69 -26.66 -4.40 -0.42
N THR A 70 -26.42 -4.47 -1.71
CA THR A 70 -27.09 -3.54 -2.62
C THR A 70 -28.55 -3.99 -2.79
N ASN A 71 -29.44 -3.03 -3.02
CA ASN A 71 -30.88 -3.29 -3.24
C ASN A 71 -31.16 -4.33 -4.35
N ASN A 72 -30.14 -4.73 -5.10
CA ASN A 72 -30.21 -5.73 -6.16
C ASN A 72 -29.58 -7.08 -5.80
N GLY A 73 -29.23 -7.33 -4.54
CA GLY A 73 -28.71 -8.62 -4.09
C GLY A 73 -27.34 -9.01 -4.61
N GLY A 74 -26.50 -8.02 -4.98
CA GLY A 74 -25.20 -8.28 -5.64
C GLY A 74 -24.03 -8.63 -4.71
N GLY A 75 -24.22 -8.66 -3.39
CA GLY A 75 -23.16 -8.91 -2.41
C GLY A 75 -21.98 -7.95 -2.59
N LEU A 76 -20.76 -8.43 -2.31
CA LEU A 76 -19.53 -7.62 -2.44
C LEU A 76 -19.26 -7.13 -3.86
N LYS A 77 -19.64 -7.91 -4.87
CA LYS A 77 -19.54 -7.50 -6.28
C LYS A 77 -20.50 -6.33 -6.54
N GLY A 78 -21.75 -6.44 -6.11
CA GLY A 78 -22.75 -5.39 -6.27
C GLY A 78 -22.34 -4.09 -5.56
N ILE A 79 -21.79 -4.17 -4.35
CA ILE A 79 -21.23 -3.02 -3.61
C ILE A 79 -20.13 -2.36 -4.42
N TYR A 80 -19.18 -3.13 -4.94
CA TYR A 80 -18.08 -2.62 -5.75
C TYR A 80 -18.58 -1.94 -7.03
N GLU A 81 -19.47 -2.59 -7.78
CA GLU A 81 -20.03 -2.05 -9.03
C GLU A 81 -20.90 -0.80 -8.79
N SER A 82 -21.68 -0.78 -7.71
CA SER A 82 -22.47 0.39 -7.29
C SER A 82 -21.60 1.60 -7.01
N LEU A 83 -20.47 1.40 -6.28
CA LEU A 83 -19.52 2.50 -6.07
C LEU A 83 -18.95 3.00 -7.40
N GLY A 84 -18.57 2.10 -8.29
CA GLY A 84 -18.04 2.48 -9.61
C GLY A 84 -19.03 3.32 -10.40
N SER A 85 -20.30 2.93 -10.43
CA SER A 85 -21.37 3.66 -11.10
C SER A 85 -21.59 5.05 -10.47
N TYR A 86 -21.62 5.11 -9.13
CA TYR A 86 -21.78 6.36 -8.41
C TYR A 86 -20.62 7.34 -8.68
N LEU A 87 -19.38 6.85 -8.62
CA LEU A 87 -18.21 7.67 -8.89
C LEU A 87 -18.20 8.16 -10.35
N SER A 88 -18.55 7.31 -11.32
CA SER A 88 -18.60 7.67 -12.73
C SER A 88 -19.67 8.71 -13.05
N ALA A 89 -20.75 8.77 -12.27
CA ALA A 89 -21.78 9.78 -12.40
C ALA A 89 -21.37 11.15 -11.81
N ASN A 90 -20.43 11.17 -10.87
CA ASN A 90 -20.08 12.39 -10.11
C ASN A 90 -18.67 12.92 -10.41
N TYR A 91 -17.78 12.13 -11.03
CA TYR A 91 -16.39 12.51 -11.30
C TYR A 91 -16.02 12.21 -12.76
N SER A 92 -15.31 13.14 -13.39
CA SER A 92 -14.98 13.08 -14.83
C SER A 92 -13.91 12.03 -15.18
N SER A 93 -13.12 11.58 -14.20
CA SER A 93 -12.02 10.64 -14.43
C SER A 93 -12.05 9.55 -13.37
N VAL A 94 -12.65 8.42 -13.72
CA VAL A 94 -12.74 7.24 -12.84
C VAL A 94 -12.04 6.07 -13.50
N ARG A 95 -11.06 5.49 -12.80
CA ARG A 95 -10.33 4.30 -13.27
C ARG A 95 -10.61 3.13 -12.34
N LYS A 96 -11.23 2.09 -12.90
CA LYS A 96 -11.43 0.82 -12.21
C LYS A 96 -10.09 0.12 -11.95
N GLN A 97 -9.90 -0.36 -10.71
CA GLN A 97 -8.74 -1.15 -10.29
C GLN A 97 -9.20 -2.52 -9.78
N ASN A 98 -8.28 -3.32 -9.24
CA ASN A 98 -8.64 -4.66 -8.76
C ASN A 98 -9.58 -4.64 -7.55
N VAL A 99 -9.34 -3.73 -6.60
CA VAL A 99 -10.12 -3.63 -5.33
C VAL A 99 -10.74 -2.25 -5.10
N SER A 100 -10.32 -1.26 -5.87
CA SER A 100 -10.63 0.16 -5.67
C SER A 100 -11.03 0.83 -6.97
N PHE A 101 -11.47 2.06 -6.85
CA PHE A 101 -11.60 3.00 -7.96
C PHE A 101 -10.69 4.19 -7.70
N ARG A 102 -9.95 4.60 -8.73
CA ARG A 102 -9.14 5.81 -8.70
C ARG A 102 -9.91 6.97 -9.33
N ILE A 103 -9.96 8.08 -8.62
CA ILE A 103 -10.48 9.36 -9.11
C ILE A 103 -9.39 10.42 -9.03
N LYS A 104 -9.60 11.54 -9.71
CA LYS A 104 -8.79 12.75 -9.58
C LYS A 104 -9.57 13.86 -8.88
N LEU A 105 -8.99 14.43 -7.84
CA LEU A 105 -9.42 15.67 -7.20
C LEU A 105 -8.41 16.75 -7.62
N SER A 106 -8.69 17.49 -8.68
CA SER A 106 -7.68 18.29 -9.38
C SER A 106 -6.54 17.40 -9.91
N ASP A 107 -5.33 17.57 -9.39
CA ASP A 107 -4.14 16.75 -9.67
C ASP A 107 -3.83 15.69 -8.59
N LEU A 108 -4.68 15.59 -7.54
CA LEU A 108 -4.57 14.57 -6.50
C LEU A 108 -5.28 13.29 -6.94
N GLU A 109 -4.54 12.19 -7.04
CA GLU A 109 -5.12 10.86 -7.23
C GLU A 109 -5.60 10.29 -5.90
N VAL A 110 -6.82 9.77 -5.89
CA VAL A 110 -7.45 9.17 -4.71
C VAL A 110 -7.99 7.79 -5.06
N ASP A 111 -7.54 6.77 -4.34
CA ASP A 111 -8.03 5.41 -4.45
C ASP A 111 -9.09 5.13 -3.38
N ILE A 112 -10.24 4.62 -3.78
CA ILE A 112 -11.40 4.39 -2.93
C ILE A 112 -11.76 2.91 -2.99
N THR A 113 -11.62 2.21 -1.85
CA THR A 113 -11.91 0.79 -1.72
C THR A 113 -13.18 0.60 -0.88
N PRO A 114 -14.27 0.06 -1.43
CA PRO A 114 -15.42 -0.33 -0.64
C PRO A 114 -15.13 -1.63 0.07
N ALA A 115 -15.49 -1.71 1.35
CA ALA A 115 -15.22 -2.86 2.19
C ALA A 115 -16.38 -3.14 3.14
N ARG A 116 -16.87 -4.36 3.18
CA ARG A 116 -17.91 -4.78 4.11
C ARG A 116 -17.26 -5.33 5.38
N LYS A 117 -17.60 -4.74 6.53
CA LYS A 117 -17.12 -5.20 7.83
C LYS A 117 -17.57 -6.63 8.07
N GLN A 118 -16.71 -7.47 8.64
CA GLN A 118 -17.08 -8.80 9.06
C GLN A 118 -17.83 -8.77 10.38
N SER A 119 -18.65 -9.78 10.63
CA SER A 119 -19.39 -9.93 11.91
C SER A 119 -18.41 -10.08 13.07
N GLY A 120 -18.82 -9.61 14.25
CA GLY A 120 -17.99 -9.67 15.46
C GLY A 120 -17.25 -8.37 15.76
N ASN A 121 -16.50 -8.39 16.85
CA ASN A 121 -15.77 -7.20 17.36
C ASN A 121 -14.34 -7.14 16.83
N THR A 122 -14.18 -7.27 15.50
CA THR A 122 -12.88 -7.18 14.82
C THR A 122 -12.85 -5.99 13.87
N ASN A 123 -11.66 -5.62 13.39
CA ASN A 123 -11.48 -4.64 12.32
C ASN A 123 -11.36 -5.32 10.94
N ASP A 124 -11.81 -6.56 10.84
CA ASP A 124 -11.76 -7.32 9.60
C ASP A 124 -12.84 -6.89 8.62
N HIS A 125 -12.46 -6.81 7.37
CA HIS A 125 -13.32 -6.43 6.27
C HIS A 125 -13.19 -7.43 5.12
N SER A 126 -14.25 -7.57 4.36
CA SER A 126 -14.26 -8.29 3.08
C SER A 126 -14.23 -7.27 1.94
N ILE A 127 -13.29 -7.43 1.00
CA ILE A 127 -13.16 -6.62 -0.21
C ILE A 127 -13.34 -7.48 -1.46
N TYR A 128 -13.89 -6.91 -2.52
CA TYR A 128 -14.03 -7.59 -3.80
C TYR A 128 -12.78 -7.48 -4.65
N LEU A 129 -12.38 -8.60 -5.26
CA LEU A 129 -11.26 -8.70 -6.21
C LEU A 129 -11.82 -8.79 -7.63
N SER A 130 -11.93 -7.67 -8.33
CA SER A 130 -12.61 -7.59 -9.61
C SER A 130 -11.94 -8.41 -10.73
N LYS A 131 -10.62 -8.56 -10.69
CA LYS A 131 -9.86 -9.38 -11.66
C LYS A 131 -10.10 -10.88 -11.50
N LEU A 132 -10.39 -11.33 -10.29
CA LEU A 132 -10.59 -12.75 -9.96
C LEU A 132 -12.06 -13.12 -9.79
N GLY A 133 -12.97 -12.14 -9.74
CA GLY A 133 -14.39 -12.38 -9.50
C GLY A 133 -14.72 -12.96 -8.12
N THR A 134 -13.85 -12.75 -7.13
CA THR A 134 -13.95 -13.31 -5.79
C THR A 134 -13.73 -12.23 -4.73
N TRP A 135 -13.61 -12.62 -3.48
CA TRP A 135 -13.38 -11.71 -2.37
C TRP A 135 -12.17 -12.11 -1.54
N ARG A 136 -11.69 -11.16 -0.74
CA ARG A 136 -10.59 -11.36 0.21
C ARG A 136 -10.88 -10.66 1.53
N GLN A 137 -10.46 -11.29 2.63
CA GLN A 137 -10.40 -10.62 3.92
C GLN A 137 -9.18 -9.71 3.99
N THR A 138 -9.36 -8.55 4.63
CA THR A 138 -8.29 -7.60 4.94
C THR A 138 -8.54 -6.97 6.31
N ASN A 139 -7.47 -6.49 6.95
CA ASN A 139 -7.51 -5.69 8.17
C ASN A 139 -6.50 -4.54 8.03
N ILE A 140 -6.97 -3.40 7.54
CA ILE A 140 -6.06 -2.27 7.29
C ILE A 140 -5.48 -1.70 8.59
N GLN A 141 -6.21 -1.79 9.71
CA GLN A 141 -5.71 -1.32 11.01
C GLN A 141 -4.51 -2.16 11.47
N LYS A 142 -4.56 -3.48 11.25
CA LYS A 142 -3.42 -4.36 11.51
C LYS A 142 -2.20 -3.96 10.68
N HIS A 143 -2.38 -3.77 9.38
CA HIS A 143 -1.29 -3.33 8.50
C HIS A 143 -0.72 -1.97 8.91
N ILE A 144 -1.57 -1.01 9.28
CA ILE A 144 -1.14 0.31 9.76
C ILE A 144 -0.32 0.15 11.02
N THR A 145 -0.84 -0.55 12.03
CA THR A 145 -0.17 -0.72 13.33
C THR A 145 1.17 -1.42 13.19
N ASP A 146 1.23 -2.53 12.43
CA ASP A 146 2.45 -3.30 12.23
C ASP A 146 3.55 -2.46 11.58
N ILE A 147 3.22 -1.70 10.52
CA ILE A 147 4.20 -0.94 9.77
C ILE A 147 4.57 0.36 10.48
N SER A 148 3.58 1.16 10.94
CA SER A 148 3.87 2.44 11.61
C SER A 148 4.61 2.25 12.95
N GLY A 149 4.31 1.18 13.68
CA GLY A 149 4.97 0.82 14.93
C GLY A 149 6.29 0.05 14.78
N SER A 150 6.71 -0.27 13.56
CA SER A 150 7.87 -1.13 13.31
C SER A 150 9.21 -0.51 13.69
N GLY A 151 9.31 0.83 13.67
CA GLY A 151 10.59 1.56 13.77
C GLY A 151 11.46 1.42 12.52
N ARG A 152 10.86 1.06 11.33
CA ARG A 152 11.57 0.84 10.06
C ARG A 152 11.06 1.73 8.92
N LEU A 153 10.35 2.81 9.25
CA LEU A 153 9.71 3.66 8.24
C LEU A 153 10.70 4.25 7.23
N ASN A 154 11.90 4.62 7.69
CA ASN A 154 12.91 5.23 6.82
C ASN A 154 13.52 4.21 5.86
N GLU A 155 13.83 3.00 6.34
CA GLU A 155 14.34 1.91 5.49
C GLU A 155 13.29 1.49 4.44
N ILE A 156 12.03 1.38 4.84
CA ILE A 156 10.91 1.09 3.93
C ILE A 156 10.78 2.19 2.87
N LYS A 157 10.82 3.48 3.26
CA LYS A 157 10.77 4.60 2.30
C LYS A 157 11.94 4.57 1.34
N LEU A 158 13.16 4.34 1.82
CA LEU A 158 14.34 4.23 0.96
C LEU A 158 14.21 3.09 -0.05
N LEU A 159 13.72 1.92 0.39
CA LEU A 159 13.51 0.80 -0.52
C LEU A 159 12.39 1.09 -1.54
N LYS A 160 11.34 1.81 -1.16
CA LYS A 160 10.32 2.29 -2.09
C LYS A 160 10.87 3.30 -3.10
N ILE A 161 11.68 4.26 -2.65
CA ILE A 161 12.35 5.22 -3.53
C ILE A 161 13.24 4.48 -4.53
N TRP A 162 14.08 3.56 -4.05
CA TRP A 162 14.93 2.72 -4.90
C TRP A 162 14.10 1.92 -5.93
N ARG A 163 12.98 1.33 -5.52
CA ARG A 163 12.04 0.64 -6.41
C ARG A 163 11.55 1.56 -7.54
N GLU A 164 11.03 2.73 -7.19
CA GLU A 164 10.45 3.68 -8.17
C GLU A 164 11.50 4.22 -9.14
N LEU A 165 12.68 4.62 -8.63
CA LEU A 165 13.77 5.10 -9.46
C LEU A 165 14.25 4.04 -10.48
N ASN A 166 14.14 2.78 -10.11
CA ASN A 166 14.52 1.66 -10.95
C ASN A 166 13.35 1.00 -11.71
N LYS A 167 12.14 1.55 -11.61
CA LYS A 167 10.91 1.08 -12.29
C LYS A 167 10.65 -0.42 -12.07
N LEU A 168 10.84 -0.88 -10.83
CA LEU A 168 10.66 -2.28 -10.47
C LEU A 168 9.21 -2.53 -10.06
N ASP A 169 8.62 -3.63 -10.54
CA ASP A 169 7.35 -4.12 -10.02
C ASP A 169 7.60 -4.86 -8.70
N PHE A 170 7.27 -4.19 -7.60
CA PHE A 170 7.45 -4.72 -6.26
C PHE A 170 6.30 -4.20 -5.37
N PRO A 171 5.24 -4.98 -5.18
CA PRO A 171 4.05 -4.57 -4.44
C PRO A 171 4.37 -4.03 -3.05
N SER A 172 3.85 -2.83 -2.73
CA SER A 172 4.23 -2.10 -1.51
C SER A 172 4.01 -2.91 -0.23
N ILE A 173 2.91 -3.67 -0.12
CA ILE A 173 2.64 -4.47 1.07
C ILE A 173 3.69 -5.58 1.25
N TYR A 174 4.09 -6.24 0.16
CA TYR A 174 5.11 -7.27 0.24
C TYR A 174 6.49 -6.66 0.57
N LEU A 175 6.86 -5.57 -0.12
CA LEU A 175 8.09 -4.81 0.17
C LEU A 175 8.18 -4.42 1.65
N GLU A 176 7.11 -3.91 2.23
CA GLU A 176 7.04 -3.48 3.63
C GLU A 176 7.31 -4.66 4.57
N TYR A 177 6.57 -5.76 4.46
CA TYR A 177 6.75 -6.92 5.34
C TYR A 177 8.06 -7.68 5.09
N LEU A 178 8.54 -7.74 3.84
CA LEU A 178 9.86 -8.29 3.53
C LEU A 178 10.97 -7.47 4.20
N THR A 179 10.86 -6.12 4.17
CA THR A 179 11.80 -5.23 4.89
C THR A 179 11.83 -5.54 6.39
N LEU A 180 10.65 -5.71 7.02
CA LEU A 180 10.57 -6.06 8.44
C LEU A 180 11.23 -7.41 8.73
N SER A 181 11.02 -8.39 7.86
CA SER A 181 11.60 -9.73 7.97
C SER A 181 13.14 -9.68 7.88
N ILE A 182 13.67 -9.04 6.84
CA ILE A 182 15.12 -8.92 6.60
C ILE A 182 15.81 -8.18 7.74
N LEU A 183 15.21 -7.09 8.24
CA LEU A 183 15.79 -6.27 9.32
C LEU A 183 15.42 -6.75 10.72
N SER A 184 14.83 -7.95 10.85
CA SER A 184 14.60 -8.55 12.16
C SER A 184 15.90 -8.65 12.95
N GLY A 185 15.89 -8.19 14.21
CA GLY A 185 17.09 -8.18 15.07
C GLY A 185 18.13 -7.10 14.77
N LYS A 186 17.99 -6.31 13.70
CA LYS A 186 18.89 -5.16 13.43
C LYS A 186 18.52 -3.96 14.30
N SER A 187 19.53 -3.14 14.63
CA SER A 187 19.32 -1.90 15.38
C SER A 187 18.32 -0.97 14.67
N LYS A 188 17.45 -0.32 15.43
CA LYS A 188 16.50 0.68 14.94
C LYS A 188 17.01 2.12 15.13
N ASP A 189 18.25 2.27 15.59
CA ASP A 189 18.87 3.58 15.75
C ASP A 189 18.97 4.29 14.40
N SER A 190 18.63 5.56 14.35
CA SER A 190 18.64 6.36 13.13
C SER A 190 20.03 6.52 12.55
N SER A 191 21.11 6.43 13.36
CA SER A 191 22.50 6.42 12.90
C SER A 191 22.82 5.19 12.05
N LYS A 192 22.05 4.10 12.19
CA LYS A 192 22.22 2.84 11.46
C LYS A 192 21.43 2.77 10.14
N LEU A 193 20.79 3.86 9.72
CA LEU A 193 19.99 3.88 8.50
C LEU A 193 20.77 3.41 7.27
N GLY A 194 22.01 3.91 7.10
CA GLY A 194 22.87 3.51 5.98
C GLY A 194 23.23 2.02 6.05
N ASP A 195 23.68 1.56 7.23
CA ASP A 195 24.06 0.15 7.44
C ASP A 195 22.86 -0.77 7.18
N ASN A 196 21.68 -0.42 7.68
CA ASN A 196 20.45 -1.19 7.48
C ASN A 196 20.02 -1.21 6.02
N PHE A 197 20.03 -0.06 5.32
CA PHE A 197 19.64 -0.01 3.92
C PHE A 197 20.64 -0.76 3.02
N TRP A 198 21.93 -0.66 3.32
CA TRP A 198 22.96 -1.46 2.66
C TRP A 198 22.75 -2.96 2.88
N TYR A 199 22.47 -3.35 4.13
CA TYR A 199 22.17 -4.73 4.46
C TYR A 199 20.95 -5.26 3.69
N LEU A 200 19.86 -4.46 3.60
CA LEU A 200 18.68 -4.80 2.79
C LEU A 200 19.04 -5.11 1.34
N LEU A 201 19.80 -4.23 0.69
CA LEU A 201 20.21 -4.40 -0.70
C LEU A 201 21.09 -5.65 -0.89
N ASN A 202 22.01 -5.90 0.05
CA ASN A 202 22.85 -7.11 0.02
C ASN A 202 22.02 -8.39 0.16
N GLU A 203 21.04 -8.42 1.07
CA GLU A 203 20.15 -9.58 1.21
C GLU A 203 19.34 -9.81 -0.07
N LEU A 204 18.80 -8.77 -0.67
CA LEU A 204 18.07 -8.86 -1.94
C LEU A 204 18.96 -9.27 -3.13
N ALA A 205 20.27 -9.02 -3.06
CA ALA A 205 21.23 -9.35 -4.11
C ALA A 205 21.73 -10.80 -4.09
N LYS A 206 21.42 -11.59 -3.06
CA LYS A 206 21.91 -12.96 -2.91
C LYS A 206 21.42 -13.90 -4.01
N ASP A 207 22.27 -14.81 -4.46
CA ASP A 207 21.89 -15.87 -5.41
C ASP A 207 21.29 -17.10 -4.72
N THR A 208 21.70 -17.36 -3.49
CA THR A 208 21.25 -18.48 -2.66
C THR A 208 20.74 -17.97 -1.32
N SER A 209 19.76 -18.68 -0.75
CA SER A 209 19.12 -18.24 0.50
C SER A 209 18.61 -16.79 0.40
N ASN A 210 18.05 -16.45 -0.75
CA ASN A 210 17.49 -15.12 -0.98
C ASN A 210 16.21 -14.94 -0.16
N PRO A 211 15.94 -13.76 0.43
CA PRO A 211 14.71 -13.50 1.16
C PRO A 211 13.43 -13.77 0.36
N PHE A 212 13.48 -13.70 -0.99
CA PHE A 212 12.36 -14.06 -1.87
C PHE A 212 11.99 -15.53 -1.87
N ASP A 213 12.85 -16.41 -1.35
CA ASP A 213 12.56 -17.84 -1.19
C ASP A 213 11.72 -18.12 0.06
N SER A 214 11.63 -17.16 0.97
CA SER A 214 10.87 -17.27 2.20
C SER A 214 9.40 -16.94 2.00
N LYS A 215 8.53 -17.74 2.62
CA LYS A 215 7.10 -17.48 2.64
C LYS A 215 6.78 -16.34 3.60
N ILE A 216 6.22 -15.25 3.08
CA ILE A 216 5.68 -14.15 3.88
C ILE A 216 4.15 -14.17 3.77
N VAL A 217 3.51 -14.36 4.92
CA VAL A 217 2.06 -14.42 5.05
C VAL A 217 1.54 -13.04 5.46
N ASP A 218 0.39 -12.66 4.92
CA ASP A 218 -0.33 -11.44 5.34
C ASP A 218 -0.81 -11.61 6.79
N PRO A 219 -0.36 -10.78 7.73
CA PRO A 219 -0.78 -10.91 9.13
C PRO A 219 -2.28 -10.63 9.36
N ALA A 220 -2.95 -10.01 8.38
CA ALA A 220 -4.39 -9.79 8.40
C ALA A 220 -5.19 -10.96 7.84
N ASN A 221 -4.55 -11.89 7.12
CA ASN A 221 -5.22 -13.01 6.49
C ASN A 221 -4.23 -14.14 6.19
N SER A 222 -4.23 -15.18 7.00
CA SER A 222 -3.32 -16.33 6.87
C SER A 222 -3.41 -17.07 5.53
N ASN A 223 -4.52 -16.93 4.81
CA ASN A 223 -4.69 -17.50 3.47
C ASN A 223 -4.07 -16.64 2.36
N ASN A 224 -3.59 -15.45 2.69
CA ASN A 224 -2.98 -14.54 1.73
C ASN A 224 -1.45 -14.58 1.87
N ILE A 225 -0.78 -15.09 0.84
CA ILE A 225 0.69 -15.19 0.83
C ILE A 225 1.23 -14.00 0.05
N LEU A 226 1.89 -13.07 0.75
CA LEU A 226 2.44 -11.85 0.14
C LEU A 226 3.59 -12.16 -0.82
N SER A 227 4.38 -13.19 -0.55
CA SER A 227 5.48 -13.62 -1.44
C SER A 227 5.02 -14.13 -2.80
N ASP A 228 3.71 -14.47 -2.96
CA ASP A 228 3.12 -14.89 -4.23
C ASP A 228 2.65 -13.71 -5.08
N LEU A 229 2.75 -12.47 -4.57
CA LEU A 229 2.41 -11.26 -5.33
C LEU A 229 3.43 -10.92 -6.41
N LEU A 230 4.61 -11.55 -6.41
CA LEU A 230 5.65 -11.41 -7.42
C LEU A 230 5.83 -12.70 -8.22
N THR A 231 5.88 -12.54 -9.52
CA THR A 231 6.32 -13.61 -10.43
C THR A 231 7.82 -13.88 -10.30
N ALA A 232 8.26 -15.02 -10.78
CA ALA A 232 9.69 -15.36 -10.80
C ALA A 232 10.54 -14.34 -11.60
N ASN A 233 9.99 -13.77 -12.68
CA ASN A 233 10.69 -12.77 -13.50
C ASN A 233 10.84 -11.43 -12.77
N GLU A 234 9.80 -10.99 -12.06
CA GLU A 234 9.87 -9.77 -11.24
C GLU A 234 10.89 -9.92 -10.10
N LYS A 235 10.90 -11.07 -9.39
CA LYS A 235 11.92 -11.39 -8.40
C LYS A 235 13.33 -11.33 -8.99
N LYS A 236 13.56 -11.95 -10.17
CA LYS A 236 14.85 -11.88 -10.87
C LYS A 236 15.26 -10.46 -11.22
N SER A 237 14.33 -9.63 -11.67
CA SER A 237 14.59 -8.21 -11.99
C SER A 237 15.03 -7.44 -10.75
N ILE A 238 14.37 -7.64 -9.60
CA ILE A 238 14.73 -7.00 -8.34
C ILE A 238 16.12 -7.48 -7.87
N ILE A 239 16.39 -8.78 -7.91
CA ILE A 239 17.70 -9.37 -7.55
C ILE A 239 18.81 -8.78 -8.43
N SER A 240 18.61 -8.77 -9.74
CA SER A 240 19.60 -8.23 -10.69
C SER A 240 19.88 -6.75 -10.40
N LYS A 241 18.87 -5.96 -10.12
CA LYS A 241 19.04 -4.54 -9.80
C LYS A 241 19.71 -4.33 -8.44
N ALA A 242 19.39 -5.16 -7.44
CA ALA A 242 20.06 -5.14 -6.15
C ALA A 242 21.56 -5.44 -6.30
N LYS A 243 21.95 -6.43 -7.13
CA LYS A 243 23.36 -6.73 -7.44
C LYS A 243 24.09 -5.53 -8.06
N ILE A 244 23.45 -4.84 -9.01
CA ILE A 244 24.03 -3.64 -9.60
C ILE A 244 24.21 -2.57 -8.53
N SER A 245 23.23 -2.41 -7.63
CA SER A 245 23.26 -1.40 -6.56
C SER A 245 24.36 -1.66 -5.55
N VAL A 246 24.55 -2.90 -5.10
CA VAL A 246 25.63 -3.23 -4.14
C VAL A 246 27.03 -3.22 -4.77
N GLY A 247 27.13 -3.14 -6.09
CA GLY A 247 28.37 -2.89 -6.80
C GLY A 247 28.77 -1.40 -6.87
N GLN A 248 27.89 -0.48 -6.43
CA GLN A 248 28.16 0.95 -6.48
C GLN A 248 28.94 1.42 -5.26
N GLN A 249 29.85 2.36 -5.49
CA GLN A 249 30.68 2.95 -4.43
C GLN A 249 29.96 4.05 -3.65
N TYR A 250 29.01 4.75 -4.29
CA TYR A 250 28.34 5.93 -3.75
C TYR A 250 26.82 5.77 -3.77
N TRP A 251 26.16 6.33 -2.75
CA TRP A 251 24.68 6.31 -2.62
C TRP A 251 24.00 7.01 -3.79
N GLU A 252 24.62 8.03 -4.36
CA GLU A 252 24.13 8.82 -5.50
C GLU A 252 23.86 7.95 -6.74
N ASN A 253 24.55 6.82 -6.87
CA ASN A 253 24.34 5.85 -7.95
C ASN A 253 23.27 4.80 -7.63
N ILE A 254 22.77 4.79 -6.40
CA ILE A 254 21.77 3.81 -5.91
C ILE A 254 20.41 4.47 -5.78
N VAL A 255 20.35 5.62 -5.13
CA VAL A 255 19.16 6.45 -4.92
C VAL A 255 19.55 7.91 -5.14
N TRP A 256 18.83 8.67 -6.02
CA TRP A 256 19.22 10.03 -6.46
C TRP A 256 18.06 11.03 -6.50
#